data_83dcbdc435672b3e72b380fa93875e96
#
_entry.id   83dcbdc435672b3e72b380fa93875e96
#
_cell.length_a   1.000
_cell.length_b   1.000
_cell.length_c   1.000
_cell.angle_alpha   90.00
_cell.angle_beta   90.00
_cell.angle_gamma   90.00
#
_symmetry.space_group_name_H-M   'P 1'
#
loop_
_entity.id
_entity.type
_entity.pdbx_description
1 polymer ?
#
loop_
_entity_poly.entity_id
_entity_poly.type
_entity_poly.pdbx_seq_one_letter_code
_entity_poly.pdbx_strand_id
1 'polypeptide(L)'
;METRKVILELRTKRGLSQDELAEKVMVTRQAVSRWENGETVPNTETLKLLSKEFDVSINTLLGEPRKLICQCCGMPLEDDSIIGRDSDGSLNEDYCKWCYADGTYTYSDMDELIDVCVRNMVDENFPEEQARSYMKELLPKLDYWKRYEELSDNGQFEAFKKQLIQEINDLHIEGMPKVEKLNALVGKYVNLEYPLPNGKTVKFL
;
A
#
# COMPACT_ATOMS: atom_id res chain seq x y z
N MET A 1 -2.04 -8.00 23.00
CA MET A 1 -0.99 -8.94 23.50
C MET A 1 0.30 -8.14 23.63
N GLU A 2 1.17 -8.37 24.60
CA GLU A 2 2.39 -7.57 24.78
C GLU A 2 3.47 -7.99 23.77
N THR A 3 4.19 -7.05 23.17
CA THR A 3 5.29 -7.25 22.19
C THR A 3 6.24 -8.39 22.60
N ARG A 4 6.62 -8.46 23.88
CA ARG A 4 7.51 -9.51 24.40
C ARG A 4 6.97 -10.93 24.16
N LYS A 5 5.66 -11.13 24.35
CA LYS A 5 5.01 -12.44 24.15
C LYS A 5 4.95 -12.80 22.67
N VAL A 6 4.67 -11.81 21.82
CA VAL A 6 4.61 -12.01 20.37
C VAL A 6 5.98 -12.42 19.83
N ILE A 7 7.05 -11.70 20.19
CA ILE A 7 8.41 -12.03 19.73
C ILE A 7 8.82 -13.44 20.19
N LEU A 8 8.60 -13.77 21.45
CA LEU A 8 8.90 -15.09 22.00
C LEU A 8 8.12 -16.19 21.27
N GLU A 9 6.82 -15.99 21.05
CA GLU A 9 5.96 -16.96 20.35
C GLU A 9 6.40 -17.17 18.89
N LEU A 10 6.63 -16.10 18.13
CA LEU A 10 7.07 -16.17 16.74
C LEU A 10 8.43 -16.85 16.60
N ARG A 11 9.38 -16.51 17.47
CA ARG A 11 10.70 -17.14 17.49
C ARG A 11 10.61 -18.64 17.77
N THR A 12 9.87 -19.01 18.82
CA THR A 12 9.73 -20.43 19.20
C THR A 12 8.96 -21.23 18.17
N LYS A 13 7.93 -20.66 17.55
CA LYS A 13 7.17 -21.28 16.45
C LYS A 13 8.07 -21.59 15.24
N ARG A 14 9.09 -20.74 14.99
CA ARG A 14 10.09 -20.97 13.93
C ARG A 14 11.27 -21.86 14.38
N GLY A 15 11.28 -22.31 15.62
CA GLY A 15 12.35 -23.14 16.16
C GLY A 15 13.69 -22.43 16.34
N LEU A 16 13.71 -21.09 16.31
CA LEU A 16 14.93 -20.30 16.42
C LEU A 16 15.37 -20.16 17.89
N SER A 17 16.67 -20.25 18.17
CA SER A 17 17.28 -19.79 19.41
C SER A 17 17.33 -18.25 19.47
N GLN A 18 17.60 -17.68 20.65
CA GLN A 18 17.82 -16.23 20.77
C GLN A 18 19.06 -15.76 19.99
N ASP A 19 20.08 -16.60 19.88
CA ASP A 19 21.29 -16.28 19.09
C ASP A 19 20.99 -16.24 17.60
N GLU A 20 20.27 -17.23 17.06
CA GLU A 20 19.88 -17.26 15.66
C GLU A 20 18.96 -16.11 15.28
N LEU A 21 17.99 -15.75 16.12
CA LEU A 21 17.16 -14.57 15.87
C LEU A 21 18.01 -13.29 15.88
N ALA A 22 18.92 -13.16 16.84
CA ALA A 22 19.80 -11.99 16.96
C ALA A 22 20.66 -11.80 15.70
N GLU A 23 21.21 -12.87 15.16
CA GLU A 23 22.00 -12.87 13.92
C GLU A 23 21.15 -12.40 12.72
N LYS A 24 19.95 -12.95 12.56
CA LYS A 24 19.02 -12.62 11.46
C LYS A 24 18.59 -11.16 11.44
N VAL A 25 18.39 -10.55 12.61
CA VAL A 25 17.96 -9.15 12.74
C VAL A 25 19.11 -8.20 13.14
N MET A 26 20.36 -8.64 13.00
CA MET A 26 21.60 -7.87 13.19
C MET A 26 21.69 -7.16 14.55
N VAL A 27 21.36 -7.88 15.63
CA VAL A 27 21.44 -7.39 17.01
C VAL A 27 22.22 -8.36 17.90
N THR A 28 22.39 -8.03 19.17
CA THR A 28 23.00 -8.96 20.14
C THR A 28 21.95 -9.91 20.72
N ARG A 29 22.35 -11.13 21.11
CA ARG A 29 21.50 -12.07 21.87
C ARG A 29 20.87 -11.41 23.11
N GLN A 30 21.65 -10.56 23.81
CA GLN A 30 21.15 -9.84 24.99
C GLN A 30 19.99 -8.90 24.66
N ALA A 31 19.97 -8.29 23.47
CA ALA A 31 18.86 -7.47 23.04
C ALA A 31 17.59 -8.32 22.89
N VAL A 32 17.67 -9.47 22.23
CA VAL A 32 16.54 -10.41 22.09
C VAL A 32 16.04 -10.87 23.46
N SER A 33 16.98 -11.25 24.36
CA SER A 33 16.62 -11.66 25.73
C SER A 33 15.88 -10.56 26.50
N ARG A 34 16.32 -9.29 26.39
CA ARG A 34 15.66 -8.15 27.04
C ARG A 34 14.25 -7.89 26.48
N TRP A 35 14.05 -8.08 25.19
CA TRP A 35 12.72 -7.94 24.58
C TRP A 35 11.76 -9.00 25.09
N GLU A 36 12.19 -10.25 25.12
CA GLU A 36 11.38 -11.39 25.57
C GLU A 36 11.06 -11.32 27.08
N ASN A 37 11.97 -10.73 27.88
CA ASN A 37 11.73 -10.46 29.30
C ASN A 37 10.89 -9.20 29.54
N GLY A 38 10.69 -8.37 28.51
CA GLY A 38 9.94 -7.10 28.63
C GLY A 38 10.73 -5.97 29.27
N GLU A 39 12.06 -6.08 29.32
CA GLU A 39 12.95 -5.04 29.86
C GLU A 39 13.10 -3.87 28.89
N THR A 40 13.07 -4.16 27.58
CA THR A 40 13.13 -3.18 26.50
C THR A 40 12.23 -3.58 25.35
N VAL A 41 11.95 -2.62 24.44
CA VAL A 41 11.21 -2.85 23.19
C VAL A 41 12.15 -2.64 22.02
N PRO A 42 12.06 -3.42 20.93
CA PRO A 42 12.82 -3.16 19.71
C PRO A 42 12.54 -1.76 19.18
N ASN A 43 13.56 -1.10 18.63
CA ASN A 43 13.37 0.17 17.93
C ASN A 43 12.70 -0.04 16.57
N THR A 44 12.29 1.03 15.90
CA THR A 44 11.55 0.98 14.64
C THR A 44 12.30 0.20 13.55
N GLU A 45 13.61 0.39 13.40
CA GLU A 45 14.40 -0.32 12.40
C GLU A 45 14.47 -1.83 12.68
N THR A 46 14.62 -2.19 13.95
CA THR A 46 14.59 -3.61 14.35
C THR A 46 13.19 -4.23 14.19
N LEU A 47 12.13 -3.46 14.43
CA LEU A 47 10.75 -3.93 14.18
C LEU A 47 10.53 -4.23 12.70
N LYS A 48 11.07 -3.43 11.78
CA LYS A 48 11.02 -3.71 10.32
C LYS A 48 11.74 -5.00 9.97
N LEU A 49 12.93 -5.25 10.56
CA LEU A 49 13.68 -6.48 10.35
C LEU A 49 12.93 -7.70 10.90
N LEU A 50 12.35 -7.58 12.11
CA LEU A 50 11.52 -8.64 12.71
C LEU A 50 10.26 -8.91 11.89
N SER A 51 9.60 -7.88 11.38
CA SER A 51 8.45 -7.97 10.49
C SER A 51 8.79 -8.79 9.24
N LYS A 52 9.91 -8.48 8.60
CA LYS A 52 10.40 -9.20 7.42
C LYS A 52 10.82 -10.64 7.75
N GLU A 53 11.56 -10.86 8.84
CA GLU A 53 12.00 -12.19 9.24
C GLU A 53 10.83 -13.10 9.61
N PHE A 54 9.83 -12.58 10.31
CA PHE A 54 8.67 -13.37 10.75
C PHE A 54 7.51 -13.37 9.76
N ASP A 55 7.57 -12.54 8.71
CA ASP A 55 6.49 -12.33 7.75
C ASP A 55 5.16 -11.96 8.44
N VAL A 56 5.24 -10.97 9.34
CA VAL A 56 4.10 -10.41 10.07
C VAL A 56 4.18 -8.89 10.07
N SER A 57 3.04 -8.20 10.20
CA SER A 57 3.00 -6.75 10.29
C SER A 57 3.68 -6.23 11.57
N ILE A 58 4.15 -4.98 11.55
CA ILE A 58 4.67 -4.30 12.76
C ILE A 58 3.56 -4.20 13.80
N ASN A 59 2.32 -3.96 13.38
CA ASN A 59 1.16 -3.93 14.27
C ASN A 59 0.97 -5.28 15.01
N THR A 60 1.17 -6.40 14.31
CA THR A 60 1.17 -7.73 14.94
C THR A 60 2.30 -7.86 15.97
N LEU A 61 3.52 -7.42 15.65
CA LEU A 61 4.66 -7.45 16.58
C LEU A 61 4.41 -6.61 17.84
N LEU A 62 3.74 -5.47 17.70
CA LEU A 62 3.38 -4.61 18.84
C LEU A 62 2.27 -5.21 19.72
N GLY A 63 1.55 -6.21 19.20
CA GLY A 63 0.49 -6.91 19.93
C GLY A 63 -0.76 -6.07 20.17
N GLU A 64 -0.91 -4.97 19.46
CA GLU A 64 -2.07 -4.08 19.54
C GLU A 64 -3.27 -4.65 18.77
N PRO A 65 -4.52 -4.35 19.21
CA PRO A 65 -5.70 -4.67 18.41
C PRO A 65 -5.63 -3.95 17.07
N ARG A 66 -5.85 -4.66 15.98
CA ARG A 66 -5.84 -4.06 14.64
C ARG A 66 -7.00 -3.08 14.47
N LYS A 67 -6.65 -1.86 14.13
CA LYS A 67 -7.57 -0.82 13.68
C LYS A 67 -7.20 -0.30 12.28
N LEU A 68 -6.35 -1.07 11.58
CA LEU A 68 -5.91 -0.72 10.25
C LEU A 68 -7.05 -0.91 9.26
N ILE A 69 -7.19 0.05 8.36
CA ILE A 69 -8.09 -0.02 7.20
C ILE A 69 -7.30 0.23 5.94
N CYS A 70 -7.69 -0.42 4.86
CA CYS A 70 -7.08 -0.18 3.56
C CYS A 70 -7.32 1.26 3.10
N GLN A 71 -6.26 2.02 2.85
CA GLN A 71 -6.32 3.42 2.43
C GLN A 71 -6.78 3.60 0.96
N CYS A 72 -7.10 2.50 0.26
CA CYS A 72 -7.66 2.52 -1.08
C CYS A 72 -9.17 2.18 -1.07
N CYS A 73 -9.60 1.07 -0.44
CA CYS A 73 -10.99 0.62 -0.45
C CYS A 73 -11.70 0.70 0.91
N GLY A 74 -11.00 1.01 1.99
CA GLY A 74 -11.57 1.16 3.33
C GLY A 74 -11.86 -0.14 4.07
N MET A 75 -11.59 -1.32 3.49
CA MET A 75 -11.81 -2.58 4.19
C MET A 75 -10.90 -2.72 5.42
N PRO A 76 -11.38 -3.32 6.53
CA PRO A 76 -10.52 -3.61 7.67
C PRO A 76 -9.40 -4.59 7.33
N LEU A 77 -8.19 -4.33 7.82
CA LEU A 77 -7.03 -5.21 7.66
C LEU A 77 -6.88 -6.07 8.93
N GLU A 78 -7.76 -7.05 9.10
CA GLU A 78 -7.88 -7.85 10.32
C GLU A 78 -6.79 -8.91 10.48
N ASP A 79 -6.16 -9.31 9.38
CA ASP A 79 -5.18 -10.39 9.34
C ASP A 79 -4.00 -10.05 8.41
N ASP A 80 -2.79 -10.53 8.73
CA ASP A 80 -1.59 -10.29 7.91
C ASP A 80 -1.69 -10.87 6.50
N SER A 81 -2.49 -11.92 6.30
CA SER A 81 -2.67 -12.58 5.01
C SER A 81 -3.42 -11.74 3.97
N ILE A 82 -4.12 -10.70 4.41
CA ILE A 82 -4.86 -9.77 3.52
C ILE A 82 -4.14 -8.44 3.29
N ILE A 83 -3.01 -8.21 3.96
CA ILE A 83 -2.19 -7.00 3.77
C ILE A 83 -1.46 -7.07 2.42
N GLY A 84 -1.37 -5.94 1.75
CA GLY A 84 -0.61 -5.76 0.52
C GLY A 84 0.90 -5.88 0.74
N ARG A 85 1.66 -6.02 -0.36
CA ARG A 85 3.12 -6.15 -0.31
C ARG A 85 3.79 -5.15 -1.21
N ASP A 86 4.89 -4.61 -0.72
CA ASP A 86 5.81 -3.81 -1.51
C ASP A 86 6.64 -4.70 -2.48
N SER A 87 7.32 -4.08 -3.43
CA SER A 87 8.12 -4.79 -4.43
C SER A 87 9.27 -5.63 -3.84
N ASP A 88 9.69 -5.35 -2.61
CA ASP A 88 10.70 -6.14 -1.90
C ASP A 88 10.10 -7.28 -1.07
N GLY A 89 8.77 -7.48 -1.16
CA GLY A 89 8.00 -8.50 -0.45
C GLY A 89 7.61 -8.14 0.99
N SER A 90 8.00 -6.97 1.50
CA SER A 90 7.58 -6.50 2.83
C SER A 90 6.08 -6.17 2.86
N LEU A 91 5.45 -6.31 4.03
CA LEU A 91 4.05 -5.99 4.21
C LEU A 91 3.84 -4.47 4.22
N ASN A 92 2.87 -4.00 3.45
CA ASN A 92 2.43 -2.61 3.41
C ASN A 92 1.11 -2.47 4.17
N GLU A 93 1.16 -2.01 5.41
CA GLU A 93 0.01 -1.94 6.33
C GLU A 93 -1.05 -0.90 5.94
N ASP A 94 -0.80 -0.08 4.92
CA ASP A 94 -1.75 0.91 4.43
C ASP A 94 -2.76 0.34 3.44
N TYR A 95 -2.48 -0.84 2.83
CA TYR A 95 -3.30 -1.37 1.74
C TYR A 95 -3.58 -2.85 1.89
N CYS A 96 -4.75 -3.29 1.40
CA CYS A 96 -5.03 -4.71 1.23
C CYS A 96 -4.39 -5.25 -0.05
N LYS A 97 -4.16 -6.56 -0.10
CA LYS A 97 -3.54 -7.25 -1.24
C LYS A 97 -4.34 -7.17 -2.55
N TRP A 98 -5.62 -6.83 -2.50
CA TRP A 98 -6.46 -6.65 -3.69
C TRP A 98 -6.35 -5.25 -4.27
N CYS A 99 -5.98 -4.26 -3.45
CA CYS A 99 -5.76 -2.90 -3.90
C CYS A 99 -4.29 -2.59 -4.21
N TYR A 100 -3.37 -3.34 -3.59
CA TYR A 100 -1.95 -3.11 -3.73
C TYR A 100 -1.18 -4.43 -3.58
N ALA A 101 -0.41 -4.79 -4.61
CA ALA A 101 0.41 -5.99 -4.63
C ALA A 101 1.72 -5.73 -5.39
N ASP A 102 2.82 -6.27 -4.86
CA ASP A 102 4.15 -6.22 -5.47
C ASP A 102 4.59 -4.79 -5.88
N GLY A 103 4.26 -3.81 -5.03
CA GLY A 103 4.58 -2.40 -5.27
C GLY A 103 3.64 -1.69 -6.26
N THR A 104 2.56 -2.33 -6.70
CA THR A 104 1.65 -1.80 -7.73
C THR A 104 0.22 -1.71 -7.25
N TYR A 105 -0.45 -0.59 -7.57
CA TYR A 105 -1.88 -0.42 -7.30
C TYR A 105 -2.73 -1.07 -8.38
N THR A 106 -3.79 -1.74 -7.96
CA THR A 106 -4.75 -2.40 -8.87
C THR A 106 -5.74 -1.42 -9.48
N TYR A 107 -6.17 -0.43 -8.69
CA TYR A 107 -7.23 0.50 -9.10
C TYR A 107 -6.69 1.91 -9.27
N SER A 108 -7.05 2.53 -10.40
CA SER A 108 -6.81 3.95 -10.70
C SER A 108 -8.11 4.72 -10.94
N ASP A 109 -9.23 4.02 -11.08
CA ASP A 109 -10.57 4.56 -11.28
C ASP A 109 -11.43 4.29 -10.04
N MET A 110 -12.02 5.36 -9.48
CA MET A 110 -12.82 5.28 -8.27
C MET A 110 -14.16 4.59 -8.51
N ASP A 111 -14.80 4.82 -9.65
CA ASP A 111 -16.09 4.21 -9.98
C ASP A 111 -15.94 2.71 -10.21
N GLU A 112 -14.85 2.26 -10.85
CA GLU A 112 -14.51 0.83 -10.97
C GLU A 112 -14.37 0.18 -9.59
N LEU A 113 -13.63 0.82 -8.67
CA LEU A 113 -13.47 0.30 -7.33
C LEU A 113 -14.79 0.28 -6.56
N ILE A 114 -15.64 1.32 -6.70
CA ILE A 114 -16.98 1.33 -6.09
C ILE A 114 -17.78 0.11 -6.55
N ASP A 115 -17.80 -0.20 -7.84
CA ASP A 115 -18.53 -1.33 -8.37
C ASP A 115 -18.02 -2.67 -7.83
N VAL A 116 -16.71 -2.82 -7.64
CA VAL A 116 -16.11 -4.00 -7.02
C VAL A 116 -16.49 -4.09 -5.53
N CYS A 117 -16.37 -3.01 -4.79
CA CYS A 117 -16.72 -2.98 -3.36
C CYS A 117 -18.20 -3.29 -3.13
N VAL A 118 -19.08 -2.63 -3.88
CA VAL A 118 -20.53 -2.82 -3.79
C VAL A 118 -20.91 -4.28 -4.00
N ARG A 119 -20.39 -4.93 -5.04
CA ARG A 119 -20.65 -6.36 -5.31
C ARG A 119 -20.30 -7.30 -4.14
N ASN A 120 -19.32 -6.90 -3.32
CA ASN A 120 -18.85 -7.69 -2.17
C ASN A 120 -19.52 -7.28 -0.85
N MET A 121 -20.21 -6.13 -0.78
CA MET A 121 -20.81 -5.58 0.44
C MET A 121 -22.33 -5.81 0.51
N VAL A 122 -22.97 -6.04 -0.65
CA VAL A 122 -24.43 -6.20 -0.72
C VAL A 122 -24.86 -7.50 -0.05
N ASP A 123 -25.78 -7.37 0.91
CA ASP A 123 -26.50 -8.47 1.55
C ASP A 123 -27.96 -8.07 1.83
N GLU A 124 -28.71 -8.92 2.55
CA GLU A 124 -30.13 -8.68 2.89
C GLU A 124 -30.35 -7.44 3.75
N ASN A 125 -29.34 -7.00 4.51
CA ASN A 125 -29.40 -5.86 5.43
C ASN A 125 -28.72 -4.60 4.85
N PHE A 126 -27.91 -4.74 3.79
CA PHE A 126 -27.15 -3.66 3.18
C PHE A 126 -27.35 -3.62 1.66
N PRO A 127 -28.46 -3.01 1.18
CA PRO A 127 -28.81 -2.94 -0.24
C PRO A 127 -27.76 -2.19 -1.07
N GLU A 128 -27.72 -2.48 -2.37
CA GLU A 128 -26.76 -1.90 -3.33
C GLU A 128 -26.71 -0.37 -3.30
N GLU A 129 -27.86 0.30 -3.22
CA GLU A 129 -27.92 1.77 -3.21
C GLU A 129 -27.23 2.35 -1.97
N GLN A 130 -27.42 1.72 -0.80
CA GLN A 130 -26.76 2.13 0.44
C GLN A 130 -25.26 1.85 0.38
N ALA A 131 -24.87 0.68 -0.11
CA ALA A 131 -23.46 0.32 -0.27
C ALA A 131 -22.76 1.30 -1.20
N ARG A 132 -23.36 1.64 -2.32
CA ARG A 132 -22.83 2.60 -3.30
C ARG A 132 -22.72 4.01 -2.72
N SER A 133 -23.74 4.48 -2.00
CA SER A 133 -23.72 5.78 -1.32
C SER A 133 -22.61 5.83 -0.27
N TYR A 134 -22.49 4.78 0.54
CA TYR A 134 -21.44 4.66 1.55
C TYR A 134 -20.03 4.73 0.92
N MET A 135 -19.77 3.97 -0.16
CA MET A 135 -18.48 3.98 -0.82
C MET A 135 -18.14 5.35 -1.45
N LYS A 136 -19.12 6.02 -2.07
CA LYS A 136 -18.95 7.37 -2.62
C LYS A 136 -18.61 8.41 -1.54
N GLU A 137 -19.07 8.22 -0.32
CA GLU A 137 -18.73 9.09 0.80
C GLU A 137 -17.39 8.74 1.44
N LEU A 138 -17.03 7.45 1.48
CA LEU A 138 -15.84 6.94 2.14
C LEU A 138 -14.57 7.17 1.31
N LEU A 139 -14.57 6.73 0.04
CA LEU A 139 -13.35 6.68 -0.77
C LEU A 139 -12.61 8.01 -0.87
N PRO A 140 -13.28 9.16 -1.11
CA PRO A 140 -12.58 10.46 -1.18
C PRO A 140 -11.82 10.82 0.11
N LYS A 141 -12.21 10.24 1.26
CA LYS A 141 -11.57 10.51 2.56
C LYS A 141 -10.32 9.67 2.81
N LEU A 142 -10.07 8.64 1.99
CA LEU A 142 -8.93 7.75 2.12
C LEU A 142 -7.68 8.35 1.44
N ASP A 143 -6.51 8.10 2.02
CA ASP A 143 -5.26 8.76 1.60
C ASP A 143 -4.85 8.43 0.16
N TYR A 144 -5.21 7.25 -0.34
CA TYR A 144 -4.97 6.88 -1.74
C TYR A 144 -5.67 7.85 -2.71
N TRP A 145 -6.92 8.24 -2.42
CA TRP A 145 -7.73 9.06 -3.31
C TRP A 145 -7.52 10.57 -3.10
N LYS A 146 -7.18 11.02 -1.89
CA LYS A 146 -6.83 12.42 -1.59
C LYS A 146 -5.70 12.95 -2.47
N ARG A 147 -4.73 12.09 -2.82
CA ARG A 147 -3.64 12.46 -3.73
C ARG A 147 -4.14 12.88 -5.12
N TYR A 148 -5.29 12.35 -5.57
CA TYR A 148 -5.90 12.74 -6.84
C TYR A 148 -6.69 14.05 -6.74
N GLU A 149 -7.29 14.35 -5.58
CA GLU A 149 -7.92 15.66 -5.34
C GLU A 149 -6.89 16.79 -5.39
N GLU A 150 -5.73 16.62 -4.78
CA GLU A 150 -4.63 17.59 -4.84
C GLU A 150 -4.15 17.83 -6.28
N LEU A 151 -4.25 16.84 -7.17
CA LEU A 151 -3.90 16.92 -8.58
C LEU A 151 -5.02 17.52 -9.44
N SER A 152 -6.28 17.34 -9.07
CA SER A 152 -7.43 17.79 -9.86
C SER A 152 -7.79 19.26 -9.61
N ASP A 153 -7.35 19.84 -8.51
CA ASP A 153 -7.85 21.12 -7.98
C ASP A 153 -7.45 22.39 -8.79
N ASN A 154 -6.58 22.27 -9.81
CA ASN A 154 -6.12 23.42 -10.58
C ASN A 154 -6.44 23.41 -12.09
N GLY A 155 -7.17 22.43 -12.59
CA GLY A 155 -7.50 22.27 -14.01
C GLY A 155 -6.32 21.98 -14.94
N GLN A 156 -5.09 22.14 -14.47
CA GLN A 156 -3.89 21.91 -15.27
C GLN A 156 -3.61 20.43 -15.45
N PHE A 157 -3.90 19.61 -14.41
CA PHE A 157 -3.75 18.16 -14.51
C PHE A 157 -4.73 17.56 -15.53
N GLU A 158 -5.98 18.00 -15.53
CA GLU A 158 -6.95 17.55 -16.53
C GLU A 158 -6.60 18.01 -17.96
N ALA A 159 -6.03 19.21 -18.10
CA ALA A 159 -5.52 19.69 -19.38
C ALA A 159 -4.32 18.82 -19.84
N PHE A 160 -3.39 18.52 -18.94
CA PHE A 160 -2.24 17.64 -19.18
C PHE A 160 -2.68 16.21 -19.54
N LYS A 161 -3.58 15.62 -18.76
CA LYS A 161 -4.17 14.29 -19.02
C LYS A 161 -4.85 14.23 -20.38
N LYS A 162 -5.63 15.26 -20.74
CA LYS A 162 -6.28 15.37 -22.05
C LYS A 162 -5.27 15.46 -23.18
N GLN A 163 -4.20 16.24 -23.00
CA GLN A 163 -3.11 16.35 -23.98
C GLN A 163 -2.39 15.01 -24.14
N LEU A 164 -2.08 14.31 -23.06
CA LEU A 164 -1.42 13.00 -23.09
C LEU A 164 -2.29 11.95 -23.81
N ILE A 165 -3.59 11.91 -23.51
CA ILE A 165 -4.53 11.02 -24.19
C ILE A 165 -4.59 11.36 -25.70
N GLN A 166 -4.61 12.64 -26.06
CA GLN A 166 -4.60 13.06 -27.44
C GLN A 166 -3.31 12.63 -28.16
N GLU A 167 -2.14 12.85 -27.54
CA GLU A 167 -0.85 12.43 -28.10
C GLU A 167 -0.78 10.90 -28.27
N ILE A 168 -1.33 10.11 -27.34
CA ILE A 168 -1.44 8.64 -27.46
C ILE A 168 -2.36 8.25 -28.63
N ASN A 169 -3.51 8.90 -28.78
CA ASN A 169 -4.46 8.64 -29.86
C ASN A 169 -3.89 9.02 -31.24
N ASP A 170 -3.15 10.13 -31.30
CA ASP A 170 -2.51 10.61 -32.54
C ASP A 170 -1.34 9.73 -32.98
N LEU A 171 -0.85 8.85 -32.13
CA LEU A 171 0.21 7.89 -32.49
C LEU A 171 -0.22 6.87 -33.54
N HIS A 172 -1.43 6.90 -34.05
CA HIS A 172 -1.98 6.01 -35.09
C HIS A 172 -1.19 4.71 -35.24
N ILE A 173 -1.51 3.75 -34.39
CA ILE A 173 -0.66 2.60 -34.19
C ILE A 173 -0.91 1.49 -35.24
N GLU A 174 -0.24 1.48 -36.38
CA GLU A 174 -0.13 0.35 -37.33
C GLU A 174 1.35 -0.03 -37.62
N GLY A 175 1.83 -1.18 -37.06
CA GLY A 175 3.14 -1.76 -37.35
C GLY A 175 4.30 -1.36 -36.41
N MET A 176 5.50 -1.89 -36.66
CA MET A 176 6.72 -1.71 -35.84
C MET A 176 7.15 -0.28 -35.51
N PRO A 177 6.95 0.73 -36.38
CA PRO A 177 7.25 2.14 -36.06
C PRO A 177 6.56 2.69 -34.83
N LYS A 178 5.58 2.00 -34.30
CA LYS A 178 4.79 2.28 -33.11
C LYS A 178 5.53 2.12 -31.81
N VAL A 179 6.32 1.05 -31.67
CA VAL A 179 7.08 0.76 -30.45
C VAL A 179 8.10 1.86 -30.20
N GLU A 180 8.77 2.34 -31.28
CA GLU A 180 9.72 3.45 -31.20
C GLU A 180 9.03 4.76 -30.81
N LYS A 181 7.86 5.06 -31.42
CA LYS A 181 7.08 6.25 -31.10
C LYS A 181 6.49 6.19 -29.69
N LEU A 182 6.01 5.02 -29.27
CA LEU A 182 5.52 4.79 -27.89
C LEU A 182 6.66 4.95 -26.88
N ASN A 183 7.84 4.38 -27.15
CA ASN A 183 9.02 4.53 -26.31
C ASN A 183 9.49 5.99 -26.23
N ALA A 184 9.44 6.74 -27.34
CA ALA A 184 9.74 8.16 -27.35
C ALA A 184 8.73 8.97 -26.54
N LEU A 185 7.44 8.62 -26.63
CA LEU A 185 6.38 9.24 -25.81
C LEU A 185 6.56 8.93 -24.33
N VAL A 186 6.79 7.66 -23.99
CA VAL A 186 7.10 7.23 -22.61
C VAL A 186 8.35 7.95 -22.11
N GLY A 187 9.41 8.04 -22.90
CA GLY A 187 10.63 8.79 -22.55
C GLY A 187 10.40 10.30 -22.33
N LYS A 188 9.43 10.89 -23.03
CA LYS A 188 9.04 12.29 -22.84
C LYS A 188 8.38 12.52 -21.46
N TYR A 189 7.62 11.54 -20.97
CA TYR A 189 6.80 11.68 -19.75
C TYR A 189 7.39 11.00 -18.51
N VAL A 190 8.26 9.99 -18.66
CA VAL A 190 8.86 9.23 -17.56
C VAL A 190 9.67 10.08 -16.56
N ASN A 191 10.18 11.24 -16.98
CA ASN A 191 10.92 12.16 -16.11
C ASN A 191 10.22 13.51 -15.93
N LEU A 192 8.94 13.62 -16.29
CA LEU A 192 8.23 14.90 -16.17
C LEU A 192 7.92 15.14 -14.69
N GLU A 193 8.47 16.20 -14.15
CA GLU A 193 8.12 16.73 -12.84
C GLU A 193 6.98 17.74 -13.01
N TYR A 194 5.81 17.42 -12.47
CA TYR A 194 4.67 18.32 -12.50
C TYR A 194 4.61 19.13 -11.20
N PRO A 195 4.76 20.46 -11.25
CA PRO A 195 4.69 21.31 -10.06
C PRO A 195 3.24 21.41 -9.57
N LEU A 196 3.03 21.07 -8.30
CA LEU A 196 1.75 21.25 -7.62
C LEU A 196 1.63 22.67 -7.05
N PRO A 197 0.39 23.18 -6.84
CA PRO A 197 0.15 24.49 -6.24
C PRO A 197 0.74 24.66 -4.83
N ASN A 198 0.97 23.56 -4.10
CA ASN A 198 1.59 23.54 -2.78
C ASN A 198 3.13 23.58 -2.80
N GLY A 199 3.75 23.76 -3.96
CA GLY A 199 5.21 23.82 -4.14
C GLY A 199 5.92 22.46 -4.17
N LYS A 200 5.18 21.34 -4.11
CA LYS A 200 5.71 19.99 -4.32
C LYS A 200 5.68 19.64 -5.81
N THR A 201 6.51 18.69 -6.20
CA THR A 201 6.50 18.10 -7.54
C THR A 201 6.03 16.66 -7.50
N VAL A 202 5.24 16.24 -8.46
CA VAL A 202 4.88 14.84 -8.70
C VAL A 202 5.67 14.36 -9.92
N LYS A 203 6.35 13.22 -9.78
CA LYS A 203 6.97 12.53 -10.91
C LYS A 203 5.95 11.57 -11.49
N PHE A 204 5.69 11.74 -12.78
CA PHE A 204 5.06 10.67 -13.55
C PHE A 204 6.17 9.65 -13.87
N LEU A 205 6.04 8.49 -13.26
CA LEU A 205 6.89 7.29 -13.35
C LEU A 205 8.13 7.35 -14.21
#